data_1361b0bdd0afd9d75cb19134704ba608
#
_entry.id   1361b0bdd0afd9d75cb19134704ba608
#
_cell.length_a   1.000
_cell.length_b   1.000
_cell.length_c   1.000
_cell.angle_alpha   90.00
_cell.angle_beta   90.00
_cell.angle_gamma   90.00
#
_symmetry.space_group_name_H-M   'P 1'
#
loop_
_entity.id
_entity.type
_entity.pdbx_description
1 polymer ?
#
loop_
_entity_poly.entity_id
_entity_poly.type
_entity_poly.pdbx_seq_one_letter_code
_entity_poly.pdbx_strand_id
1 'polypeptide(L)'
;MMSVVHPEIVGTPEPLGAASWLWADENQTQQFAQALAQQLELRDAYVELQGDLGAGKTTFVRHLLKALGVEGRIKSPTYAVVEPHEARLSPSLAPPTPSLASMSPQILNIWHFDFYRFNDPQEFEEAGFRELFASPGLKIAEWPEQARGMLPIADLKLAIRVNEQEGRFVICETHTPKGLAILLGLLKLSPALANSQAAHHAATKT
;
A
#
# COMPACT_ATOMS: atom_id res chain seq x y z
N MET A 1 -10.65 -43.28 22.12
CA MET A 1 -9.65 -42.56 21.29
C MET A 1 -10.38 -41.35 20.70
N MET A 2 -10.16 -40.17 21.27
CA MET A 2 -10.69 -38.90 20.71
C MET A 2 -9.74 -38.41 19.64
N SER A 3 -10.25 -38.30 18.43
CA SER A 3 -9.52 -37.73 17.29
C SER A 3 -9.37 -36.23 17.52
N VAL A 4 -8.14 -35.76 17.67
CA VAL A 4 -7.84 -34.33 17.72
C VAL A 4 -7.96 -33.79 16.30
N VAL A 5 -9.04 -33.06 16.05
CA VAL A 5 -9.21 -32.29 14.81
C VAL A 5 -8.25 -31.10 14.90
N HIS A 6 -7.16 -31.16 14.13
CA HIS A 6 -6.31 -29.99 13.94
C HIS A 6 -7.13 -28.91 13.22
N PRO A 7 -7.12 -27.64 13.70
CA PRO A 7 -7.75 -26.56 12.94
C PRO A 7 -7.08 -26.47 11.57
N GLU A 8 -7.88 -26.49 10.52
CA GLU A 8 -7.44 -26.21 9.16
C GLU A 8 -6.68 -24.89 9.15
N ILE A 9 -5.50 -24.89 8.55
CA ILE A 9 -4.74 -23.69 8.27
C ILE A 9 -5.62 -22.87 7.32
N VAL A 10 -6.26 -21.81 7.87
CA VAL A 10 -7.02 -20.85 7.07
C VAL A 10 -6.03 -20.25 6.08
N GLY A 11 -6.08 -20.71 4.84
CA GLY A 11 -5.27 -20.16 3.75
C GLY A 11 -5.52 -18.65 3.63
N THR A 12 -4.51 -17.90 3.24
CA THR A 12 -4.68 -16.46 2.92
C THR A 12 -5.87 -16.35 1.97
N PRO A 13 -6.89 -15.52 2.27
CA PRO A 13 -8.05 -15.40 1.40
C PRO A 13 -7.60 -14.98 -0.01
N GLU A 14 -8.23 -15.56 -1.03
CA GLU A 14 -7.95 -15.19 -2.41
C GLU A 14 -8.16 -13.68 -2.61
N PRO A 15 -7.31 -13.01 -3.41
CA PRO A 15 -7.47 -11.58 -3.65
C PRO A 15 -8.77 -11.31 -4.42
N LEU A 16 -9.46 -10.24 -4.07
CA LEU A 16 -10.66 -9.76 -4.79
C LEU A 16 -10.32 -9.24 -6.18
N GLY A 17 -9.07 -8.83 -6.42
CA GLY A 17 -8.54 -8.40 -7.69
C GLY A 17 -7.02 -8.33 -7.65
N ALA A 18 -6.40 -8.50 -8.81
CA ALA A 18 -4.96 -8.39 -8.98
C ALA A 18 -4.62 -7.79 -10.34
N ALA A 19 -3.50 -7.06 -10.40
CA ALA A 19 -2.91 -6.56 -11.63
C ALA A 19 -1.40 -6.43 -11.48
N SER A 20 -0.68 -6.38 -12.60
CA SER A 20 0.78 -6.26 -12.59
C SER A 20 1.25 -5.15 -13.54
N TRP A 21 2.37 -4.53 -13.19
CA TRP A 21 3.03 -3.49 -13.96
C TRP A 21 4.52 -3.75 -14.06
N LEU A 22 5.10 -3.22 -15.12
CA LEU A 22 6.54 -3.10 -15.25
C LEU A 22 6.91 -1.62 -15.10
N TRP A 23 7.70 -1.29 -14.10
CA TRP A 23 8.33 0.02 -13.97
C TRP A 23 9.77 -0.10 -14.48
N ALA A 24 10.01 0.35 -15.69
CA ALA A 24 11.33 0.26 -16.32
C ALA A 24 12.35 1.17 -15.64
N ASP A 25 11.88 2.26 -15.03
CA ASP A 25 12.72 3.28 -14.38
C ASP A 25 11.97 3.96 -13.20
N GLU A 26 12.67 4.87 -12.53
CA GLU A 26 12.11 5.63 -11.42
C GLU A 26 10.98 6.58 -11.86
N ASN A 27 11.00 7.06 -13.11
CA ASN A 27 9.93 7.91 -13.63
C ASN A 27 8.59 7.16 -13.72
N GLN A 28 8.63 5.89 -14.12
CA GLN A 28 7.43 5.05 -14.13
C GLN A 28 6.93 4.72 -12.70
N THR A 29 7.84 4.55 -11.75
CA THR A 29 7.50 4.46 -10.32
C THR A 29 6.77 5.72 -9.87
N GLN A 30 7.27 6.90 -10.25
CA GLN A 30 6.66 8.19 -9.94
C GLN A 30 5.27 8.34 -10.58
N GLN A 31 5.12 7.99 -11.85
CA GLN A 31 3.84 8.05 -12.57
C GLN A 31 2.78 7.16 -11.91
N PHE A 32 3.15 5.94 -11.54
CA PHE A 32 2.27 5.03 -10.81
C PHE A 32 1.87 5.61 -9.44
N ALA A 33 2.81 6.14 -8.69
CA ALA A 33 2.55 6.78 -7.40
C ALA A 33 1.59 7.99 -7.55
N GLN A 34 1.76 8.80 -8.60
CA GLN A 34 0.86 9.92 -8.91
C GLN A 34 -0.56 9.45 -9.27
N ALA A 35 -0.68 8.39 -10.07
CA ALA A 35 -1.98 7.81 -10.40
C ALA A 35 -2.69 7.22 -9.17
N LEU A 36 -1.92 6.57 -8.28
CA LEU A 36 -2.44 6.04 -7.02
C LEU A 36 -2.88 7.16 -6.07
N ALA A 37 -2.12 8.26 -5.97
CA ALA A 37 -2.46 9.42 -5.14
C ALA A 37 -3.79 10.09 -5.53
N GLN A 38 -4.27 9.90 -6.78
CA GLN A 38 -5.55 10.44 -7.25
C GLN A 38 -6.77 9.63 -6.76
N GLN A 39 -6.56 8.41 -6.21
CA GLN A 39 -7.66 7.58 -5.72
C GLN A 39 -8.18 8.12 -4.39
N LEU A 40 -9.48 8.41 -4.32
CA LEU A 40 -10.10 8.99 -3.12
C LEU A 40 -10.04 8.03 -1.94
N GLU A 41 -10.28 6.76 -2.19
CA GLU A 41 -10.31 5.69 -1.21
C GLU A 41 -8.93 5.43 -0.57
N LEU A 42 -7.85 5.85 -1.23
CA LEU A 42 -6.49 5.73 -0.70
C LEU A 42 -6.30 6.52 0.61
N ARG A 43 -7.06 7.58 0.82
CA ARG A 43 -6.89 8.48 1.97
C ARG A 43 -7.18 7.86 3.33
N ASP A 44 -7.88 6.74 3.34
CA ASP A 44 -8.15 5.97 4.54
C ASP A 44 -7.89 4.49 4.28
N ALA A 45 -6.85 4.19 3.50
CA ALA A 45 -6.46 2.85 3.15
C ALA A 45 -5.24 2.38 3.94
N TYR A 46 -5.05 1.06 3.96
CA TYR A 46 -3.84 0.42 4.40
C TYR A 46 -3.14 -0.27 3.21
N VAL A 47 -1.89 0.13 2.96
CA VAL A 47 -1.04 -0.35 1.86
C VAL A 47 0.17 -1.09 2.41
N GLU A 48 0.35 -2.34 2.02
CA GLU A 48 1.54 -3.16 2.28
C GLU A 48 2.52 -3.12 1.11
N LEU A 49 3.80 -2.97 1.41
CA LEU A 49 4.89 -3.01 0.44
C LEU A 49 5.82 -4.17 0.75
N GLN A 50 5.85 -5.16 -0.12
CA GLN A 50 6.68 -6.36 -0.01
C GLN A 50 7.78 -6.35 -1.06
N GLY A 51 8.90 -6.99 -0.77
CA GLY A 51 10.04 -7.11 -1.69
C GLY A 51 11.37 -6.98 -0.97
N ASP A 52 12.43 -7.42 -1.63
CA ASP A 52 13.79 -7.48 -1.09
C ASP A 52 14.35 -6.09 -0.71
N LEU A 53 15.45 -6.08 0.03
CA LEU A 53 16.20 -4.87 0.29
C LEU A 53 16.68 -4.27 -1.06
N GLY A 54 16.46 -2.98 -1.25
CA GLY A 54 16.78 -2.32 -2.52
C GLY A 54 15.74 -2.47 -3.64
N ALA A 55 14.63 -3.19 -3.42
CA ALA A 55 13.57 -3.35 -4.44
C ALA A 55 12.89 -2.04 -4.85
N GLY A 56 13.02 -0.97 -4.04
CA GLY A 56 12.44 0.34 -4.36
C GLY A 56 11.21 0.72 -3.54
N LYS A 57 10.87 -0.02 -2.47
CA LYS A 57 9.73 0.27 -1.59
C LYS A 57 9.74 1.71 -1.08
N THR A 58 10.81 2.13 -0.42
CA THR A 58 10.95 3.48 0.11
C THR A 58 11.00 4.56 -0.99
N THR A 59 11.52 4.23 -2.18
CA THR A 59 11.48 5.13 -3.34
C THR A 59 10.04 5.36 -3.78
N PHE A 60 9.25 4.30 -3.89
CA PHE A 60 7.83 4.40 -4.19
C PHE A 60 7.08 5.22 -3.11
N VAL A 61 7.32 4.97 -1.81
CA VAL A 61 6.71 5.76 -0.72
C VAL A 61 7.03 7.24 -0.87
N ARG A 62 8.29 7.61 -1.15
CA ARG A 62 8.67 9.02 -1.36
C ARG A 62 7.89 9.67 -2.50
N HIS A 63 7.73 8.99 -3.62
CA HIS A 63 6.94 9.51 -4.74
C HIS A 63 5.46 9.64 -4.38
N LEU A 64 4.89 8.65 -3.69
CA LEU A 64 3.50 8.68 -3.27
C LEU A 64 3.22 9.83 -2.29
N LEU A 65 4.04 9.97 -1.25
CA LEU A 65 3.89 11.04 -0.26
C LEU A 65 4.04 12.44 -0.90
N LYS A 66 4.99 12.62 -1.83
CA LYS A 66 5.12 13.87 -2.60
C LYS A 66 3.89 14.13 -3.47
N ALA A 67 3.35 13.10 -4.14
CA ALA A 67 2.16 13.23 -4.98
C ALA A 67 0.91 13.59 -4.16
N LEU A 68 0.85 13.16 -2.89
CA LEU A 68 -0.21 13.52 -1.94
C LEU A 68 -0.04 14.94 -1.36
N GLY A 69 1.12 15.59 -1.56
CA GLY A 69 1.38 16.94 -1.07
C GLY A 69 2.15 17.02 0.25
N VAL A 70 2.84 15.94 0.65
CA VAL A 70 3.78 15.98 1.78
C VAL A 70 5.01 16.79 1.40
N GLU A 71 5.30 17.83 2.18
CA GLU A 71 6.44 18.70 2.00
C GLU A 71 7.68 18.21 2.77
N GLY A 72 8.87 18.65 2.33
CA GLY A 72 10.13 18.38 3.01
C GLY A 72 10.78 17.06 2.61
N ARG A 73 11.71 16.61 3.47
CA ARG A 73 12.52 15.40 3.23
C ARG A 73 11.84 14.18 3.83
N ILE A 74 11.49 13.21 3.00
CA ILE A 74 10.91 11.93 3.41
C ILE A 74 12.05 10.91 3.57
N LYS A 75 12.17 10.35 4.77
CA LYS A 75 13.13 9.30 5.12
C LYS A 75 12.39 7.98 5.35
N SER A 76 13.12 6.85 5.29
CA SER A 76 12.61 5.58 5.79
C SER A 76 12.68 5.57 7.30
N PRO A 77 11.61 5.17 8.02
CA PRO A 77 11.59 5.10 9.49
C PRO A 77 12.21 3.79 10.04
N THR A 78 13.22 3.22 9.37
CA THR A 78 13.83 1.93 9.74
C THR A 78 14.26 1.84 11.22
N TYR A 79 14.56 2.96 11.88
CA TYR A 79 14.92 3.00 13.29
C TYR A 79 13.78 3.40 14.22
N ALA A 80 12.86 4.23 13.74
CA ALA A 80 11.72 4.74 14.51
C ALA A 80 10.47 3.88 14.36
N VAL A 81 10.50 2.90 13.44
CA VAL A 81 9.41 2.02 13.02
C VAL A 81 8.26 2.76 12.36
N VAL A 82 7.88 3.94 12.82
CA VAL A 82 6.81 4.77 12.22
C VAL A 82 7.25 6.22 12.09
N GLU A 83 6.89 6.85 10.96
CA GLU A 83 7.04 8.29 10.70
C GLU A 83 5.68 8.87 10.33
N PRO A 84 5.12 9.78 11.14
CA PRO A 84 3.90 10.48 10.81
C PRO A 84 4.16 11.60 9.79
N HIS A 85 3.24 11.75 8.84
CA HIS A 85 3.24 12.83 7.85
C HIS A 85 1.86 13.48 7.78
N GLU A 86 1.83 14.73 7.39
CA GLU A 86 0.61 15.45 7.04
C GLU A 86 0.71 15.94 5.59
N ALA A 87 -0.31 15.67 4.81
CA ALA A 87 -0.42 16.17 3.46
C ALA A 87 -1.55 17.21 3.37
N ARG A 88 -1.25 18.34 2.76
CA ARG A 88 -2.27 19.36 2.41
C ARG A 88 -2.83 19.02 1.05
N LEU A 89 -4.04 18.46 1.02
CA LEU A 89 -4.67 18.07 -0.22
C LEU A 89 -4.98 19.30 -1.07
N SER A 90 -4.49 19.30 -2.32
CA SER A 90 -4.89 20.31 -3.29
C SER A 90 -6.40 20.20 -3.60
N PRO A 91 -7.08 21.27 -4.06
CA PRO A 91 -8.50 21.22 -4.40
C PRO A 91 -8.84 20.14 -5.45
N SER A 92 -7.92 19.78 -6.34
CA SER A 92 -8.10 18.70 -7.33
C SER A 92 -8.04 17.31 -6.72
N LEU A 93 -7.42 17.16 -5.56
CA LEU A 93 -7.36 15.93 -4.79
C LEU A 93 -8.40 15.90 -3.66
N ALA A 94 -9.08 16.98 -3.35
CA ALA A 94 -10.10 17.04 -2.31
C ALA A 94 -11.42 16.41 -2.81
N PRO A 95 -12.17 15.65 -1.96
CA PRO A 95 -13.47 15.15 -2.34
C PRO A 95 -14.42 16.33 -2.65
N PRO A 96 -15.32 16.21 -3.61
CA PRO A 96 -16.31 17.22 -3.90
C PRO A 96 -17.28 17.34 -2.71
N THR A 97 -17.08 18.33 -1.86
CA THR A 97 -18.01 18.64 -0.76
C THR A 97 -18.90 19.80 -1.17
N PRO A 98 -20.24 19.69 -1.03
CA PRO A 98 -21.18 20.75 -1.42
C PRO A 98 -21.31 21.87 -0.38
N SER A 99 -20.36 22.11 0.50
CA SER A 99 -20.49 23.08 1.59
C SER A 99 -19.46 24.19 1.52
N LEU A 100 -19.91 25.43 1.77
CA LEU A 100 -19.11 26.64 1.98
C LEU A 100 -18.07 26.55 3.13
N ALA A 101 -18.08 25.43 3.90
CA ALA A 101 -17.11 25.15 4.95
C ALA A 101 -15.74 24.68 4.44
N SER A 102 -15.55 24.48 3.14
CA SER A 102 -14.32 23.90 2.57
C SER A 102 -13.25 24.95 2.17
N MET A 103 -13.20 26.10 2.81
CA MET A 103 -12.09 27.05 2.61
C MET A 103 -10.82 26.70 3.42
N SER A 104 -10.91 25.73 4.33
CA SER A 104 -9.74 25.21 5.03
C SER A 104 -9.08 24.08 4.22
N PRO A 105 -7.74 24.07 4.09
CA PRO A 105 -7.06 22.97 3.42
C PRO A 105 -7.38 21.66 4.14
N GLN A 106 -7.83 20.67 3.38
CA GLN A 106 -8.03 19.31 3.94
C GLN A 106 -6.66 18.71 4.26
N ILE A 107 -6.46 18.33 5.51
CA ILE A 107 -5.25 17.66 5.96
C ILE A 107 -5.50 16.16 5.93
N LEU A 108 -4.61 15.42 5.29
CA LEU A 108 -4.55 13.97 5.30
C LEU A 108 -3.44 13.54 6.24
N ASN A 109 -3.79 12.79 7.27
CA ASN A 109 -2.80 12.12 8.13
C ASN A 109 -2.29 10.86 7.42
N ILE A 110 -0.98 10.64 7.48
CA ILE A 110 -0.31 9.50 6.87
C ILE A 110 0.68 8.93 7.86
N TRP A 111 0.64 7.61 8.06
CA TRP A 111 1.62 6.89 8.85
C TRP A 111 2.43 5.97 7.93
N HIS A 112 3.74 6.21 7.87
CA HIS A 112 4.69 5.39 7.14
C HIS A 112 5.41 4.49 8.14
N PHE A 113 5.16 3.19 8.09
CA PHE A 113 5.79 2.15 8.90
C PHE A 113 6.90 1.46 8.10
N ASP A 114 7.98 1.07 8.80
CA ASP A 114 9.04 0.22 8.29
C ASP A 114 9.39 -0.83 9.35
N PHE A 115 8.89 -2.05 9.14
CA PHE A 115 9.04 -3.15 10.09
C PHE A 115 10.34 -3.96 9.86
N TYR A 116 11.27 -3.50 9.02
CA TYR A 116 12.49 -4.26 8.69
C TYR A 116 13.27 -4.77 9.91
N ARG A 117 13.34 -3.98 10.98
CA ARG A 117 14.04 -4.31 12.24
C ARG A 117 13.12 -4.74 13.36
N PHE A 118 11.84 -4.81 13.07
CA PHE A 118 10.83 -5.18 14.05
C PHE A 118 10.89 -6.69 14.30
N ASN A 119 10.96 -7.10 15.58
CA ASN A 119 11.08 -8.50 15.97
C ASN A 119 10.43 -8.84 17.31
N ASP A 120 9.82 -7.86 17.97
CA ASP A 120 9.16 -8.05 19.26
C ASP A 120 7.66 -7.70 19.17
N PRO A 121 6.76 -8.69 19.29
CA PRO A 121 5.32 -8.45 19.31
C PRO A 121 4.85 -7.50 20.43
N GLN A 122 5.54 -7.45 21.57
CA GLN A 122 5.18 -6.56 22.68
C GLN A 122 5.41 -5.11 22.30
N GLU A 123 6.45 -4.81 21.52
CA GLU A 123 6.72 -3.46 21.00
C GLU A 123 5.55 -2.90 20.20
N PHE A 124 4.83 -3.76 19.45
CA PHE A 124 3.65 -3.34 18.67
C PHE A 124 2.52 -2.80 19.55
N GLU A 125 2.25 -3.48 20.67
CA GLU A 125 1.19 -3.06 21.60
C GLU A 125 1.64 -1.85 22.43
N GLU A 126 2.86 -1.85 22.96
CA GLU A 126 3.41 -0.78 23.79
C GLU A 126 3.59 0.54 23.03
N ALA A 127 3.91 0.48 21.73
CA ALA A 127 4.05 1.65 20.88
C ALA A 127 2.70 2.23 20.39
N GLY A 128 1.57 1.58 20.71
CA GLY A 128 0.25 2.05 20.32
C GLY A 128 -0.03 1.95 18.81
N PHE A 129 0.63 1.01 18.11
CA PHE A 129 0.44 0.88 16.66
C PHE A 129 -0.97 0.42 16.30
N ARG A 130 -1.63 -0.35 17.16
CA ARG A 130 -3.03 -0.77 16.96
C ARG A 130 -3.96 0.44 16.83
N GLU A 131 -3.78 1.46 17.67
CA GLU A 131 -4.56 2.70 17.64
C GLU A 131 -4.25 3.51 16.39
N LEU A 132 -3.00 3.55 15.92
CA LEU A 132 -2.63 4.21 14.68
C LEU A 132 -3.30 3.53 13.47
N PHE A 133 -3.33 2.19 13.43
CA PHE A 133 -4.03 1.46 12.36
C PHE A 133 -5.54 1.67 12.40
N ALA A 134 -6.14 1.86 13.58
CA ALA A 134 -7.56 2.15 13.75
C ALA A 134 -7.94 3.61 13.47
N SER A 135 -6.98 4.54 13.47
CA SER A 135 -7.23 5.97 13.25
C SER A 135 -7.52 6.28 11.77
N PRO A 136 -8.31 7.34 11.46
CA PRO A 136 -8.51 7.77 10.07
C PRO A 136 -7.21 8.24 9.42
N GLY A 137 -7.00 7.88 8.14
CA GLY A 137 -5.85 8.32 7.36
C GLY A 137 -5.16 7.17 6.62
N LEU A 138 -4.15 7.47 5.81
CA LEU A 138 -3.40 6.51 5.03
C LEU A 138 -2.32 5.83 5.88
N LYS A 139 -2.26 4.51 5.85
CA LYS A 139 -1.18 3.69 6.44
C LYS A 139 -0.41 3.02 5.32
N ILE A 140 0.91 3.11 5.36
CA ILE A 140 1.82 2.46 4.42
C ILE A 140 2.83 1.68 5.25
N ALA A 141 2.96 0.37 5.02
CA ALA A 141 3.92 -0.46 5.74
C ALA A 141 4.90 -1.13 4.79
N GLU A 142 6.19 -0.91 5.00
CA GLU A 142 7.28 -1.68 4.43
C GLU A 142 7.60 -2.87 5.35
N TRP A 143 7.94 -4.03 4.79
CA TRP A 143 8.27 -5.27 5.51
C TRP A 143 7.14 -5.78 6.43
N PRO A 144 5.87 -5.83 5.95
CA PRO A 144 4.74 -6.22 6.79
C PRO A 144 4.84 -7.65 7.33
N GLU A 145 5.63 -8.51 6.67
CA GLU A 145 5.89 -9.88 7.10
C GLU A 145 6.57 -9.99 8.47
N GLN A 146 7.32 -8.96 8.90
CA GLN A 146 7.96 -8.93 10.22
C GLN A 146 6.94 -8.69 11.36
N ALA A 147 5.80 -8.07 11.04
CA ALA A 147 4.70 -7.83 11.97
C ALA A 147 3.46 -8.72 11.67
N ARG A 148 3.69 -9.89 11.05
CA ARG A 148 2.62 -10.83 10.65
C ARG A 148 1.76 -11.23 11.85
N GLY A 149 0.44 -11.21 11.66
CA GLY A 149 -0.54 -11.57 12.69
C GLY A 149 -0.92 -10.41 13.61
N MET A 150 -0.22 -9.27 13.56
CA MET A 150 -0.54 -8.05 14.32
C MET A 150 -1.20 -6.97 13.43
N LEU A 151 -0.95 -7.03 12.14
CA LEU A 151 -1.47 -6.07 11.17
C LEU A 151 -2.90 -6.43 10.72
N PRO A 152 -3.75 -5.43 10.43
CA PRO A 152 -5.06 -5.67 9.82
C PRO A 152 -4.91 -6.18 8.39
N ILE A 153 -6.02 -6.58 7.77
CA ILE A 153 -6.04 -6.93 6.34
C ILE A 153 -5.75 -5.67 5.52
N ALA A 154 -4.73 -5.74 4.67
CA ALA A 154 -4.38 -4.63 3.78
C ALA A 154 -5.42 -4.43 2.68
N ASP A 155 -5.71 -3.16 2.36
CA ASP A 155 -6.52 -2.82 1.19
C ASP A 155 -5.76 -3.13 -0.10
N LEU A 156 -4.47 -2.76 -0.15
CA LEU A 156 -3.57 -3.05 -1.25
C LEU A 156 -2.29 -3.74 -0.74
N LYS A 157 -1.85 -4.77 -1.45
CA LYS A 157 -0.51 -5.37 -1.31
C LYS A 157 0.26 -5.16 -2.59
N LEU A 158 1.38 -4.45 -2.51
CA LEU A 158 2.30 -4.23 -3.63
C LEU A 158 3.57 -5.06 -3.41
N ALA A 159 3.72 -6.12 -4.21
CA ALA A 159 4.97 -6.90 -4.24
C ALA A 159 5.87 -6.33 -5.35
N ILE A 160 7.04 -5.79 -4.96
CA ILE A 160 7.99 -5.13 -5.85
C ILE A 160 9.23 -6.01 -5.97
N ARG A 161 9.57 -6.41 -7.20
CA ARG A 161 10.72 -7.25 -7.50
C ARG A 161 11.59 -6.59 -8.57
N VAL A 162 12.91 -6.62 -8.39
CA VAL A 162 13.85 -6.20 -9.43
C VAL A 162 13.86 -7.25 -10.53
N ASN A 163 13.78 -6.83 -11.79
CA ASN A 163 13.90 -7.71 -12.94
C ASN A 163 15.34 -7.71 -13.50
N GLU A 164 15.62 -8.54 -14.48
CA GLU A 164 16.95 -8.68 -15.10
C GLU A 164 17.44 -7.41 -15.80
N GLN A 165 16.55 -6.50 -16.19
CA GLN A 165 16.87 -5.22 -16.83
C GLN A 165 16.92 -4.06 -15.83
N GLU A 166 17.07 -4.34 -14.52
CA GLU A 166 17.06 -3.35 -13.44
C GLU A 166 15.74 -2.56 -13.27
N GLY A 167 14.72 -2.89 -14.04
CA GLY A 167 13.34 -2.41 -13.82
C GLY A 167 12.70 -3.07 -12.61
N ARG A 168 11.43 -2.74 -12.35
CA ARG A 168 10.65 -3.30 -11.24
C ARG A 168 9.40 -3.98 -11.80
N PHE A 169 9.27 -5.27 -11.53
CA PHE A 169 8.01 -5.98 -11.74
C PHE A 169 7.19 -5.84 -10.46
N VAL A 170 5.98 -5.31 -10.61
CA VAL A 170 5.10 -4.99 -9.49
C VAL A 170 3.79 -5.74 -9.63
N ILE A 171 3.43 -6.47 -8.59
CA ILE A 171 2.11 -7.13 -8.47
C ILE A 171 1.33 -6.36 -7.41
N CYS A 172 0.12 -5.94 -7.75
CA CYS A 172 -0.85 -5.38 -6.81
C CYS A 172 -1.96 -6.39 -6.60
N GLU A 173 -2.21 -6.75 -5.35
CA GLU A 173 -3.35 -7.58 -4.92
C GLU A 173 -4.24 -6.77 -3.99
N THR A 174 -5.55 -7.02 -4.05
CA THR A 174 -6.55 -6.35 -3.21
C THR A 174 -7.35 -7.38 -2.44
N HIS A 175 -7.54 -7.15 -1.13
CA HIS A 175 -8.23 -8.09 -0.24
C HIS A 175 -9.47 -7.49 0.40
N THR A 176 -9.79 -6.22 0.11
CA THR A 176 -10.96 -5.50 0.61
C THR A 176 -11.74 -4.86 -0.54
N PRO A 177 -13.04 -4.57 -0.37
CA PRO A 177 -13.80 -3.79 -1.36
C PRO A 177 -13.20 -2.40 -1.64
N LYS A 178 -12.61 -1.75 -0.60
CA LYS A 178 -11.90 -0.47 -0.74
C LYS A 178 -10.68 -0.63 -1.64
N GLY A 179 -9.85 -1.64 -1.40
CA GLY A 179 -8.69 -1.95 -2.24
C GLY A 179 -9.08 -2.24 -3.69
N LEU A 180 -10.16 -2.99 -3.91
CA LEU A 180 -10.66 -3.25 -5.26
C LEU A 180 -11.11 -1.96 -5.97
N ALA A 181 -11.77 -1.04 -5.27
CA ALA A 181 -12.16 0.26 -5.84
C ALA A 181 -10.93 1.08 -6.25
N ILE A 182 -9.88 1.11 -5.40
CA ILE A 182 -8.60 1.77 -5.71
C ILE A 182 -7.96 1.14 -6.96
N LEU A 183 -7.87 -0.19 -7.03
CA LEU A 183 -7.28 -0.89 -8.18
C LEU A 183 -8.03 -0.58 -9.47
N LEU A 184 -9.36 -0.63 -9.46
CA LEU A 184 -10.18 -0.33 -10.63
C LEU A 184 -10.04 1.12 -11.09
N GLY A 185 -9.93 2.07 -10.14
CA GLY A 185 -9.65 3.47 -10.44
C GLY A 185 -8.26 3.67 -11.04
N LEU A 186 -7.25 2.99 -10.51
CA LEU A 186 -5.88 3.03 -11.01
C LEU A 186 -5.78 2.49 -12.44
N LEU A 187 -6.44 1.38 -12.75
CA LEU A 187 -6.48 0.79 -14.11
C LEU A 187 -7.13 1.72 -15.14
N LYS A 188 -8.11 2.53 -14.75
CA LYS A 188 -8.73 3.54 -15.61
C LYS A 188 -7.79 4.70 -15.94
N LEU A 189 -6.97 5.13 -14.98
CA LEU A 189 -6.05 6.26 -15.14
C LEU A 189 -4.76 5.87 -15.87
N SER A 190 -4.36 4.62 -15.80
CA SER A 190 -3.07 4.16 -16.32
C SER A 190 -3.19 2.85 -17.11
N PRO A 191 -4.05 2.77 -18.14
CA PRO A 191 -4.20 1.55 -18.92
C PRO A 191 -2.91 1.16 -19.66
N ALA A 192 -2.03 2.11 -19.95
CA ALA A 192 -0.74 1.87 -20.61
C ALA A 192 0.34 1.27 -19.69
N LEU A 193 0.16 1.29 -18.38
CA LEU A 193 1.08 0.70 -17.39
C LEU A 193 0.68 -0.73 -17.00
N ALA A 194 -0.53 -1.15 -17.33
CA ALA A 194 -1.06 -2.47 -17.00
C ALA A 194 -0.71 -3.48 -18.09
N ASN A 195 0.32 -4.30 -17.89
CA ASN A 195 0.45 -5.55 -18.63
C ASN A 195 -0.52 -6.56 -18.02
N SER A 196 -1.66 -6.79 -18.68
CA SER A 196 -2.65 -7.79 -18.27
C SER A 196 -2.10 -9.21 -18.49
N GLN A 197 -1.28 -9.71 -17.59
CA GLN A 197 -0.95 -11.14 -17.50
C GLN A 197 -1.84 -11.88 -16.49
N ALA A 198 -3.03 -11.38 -16.21
CA ALA A 198 -4.03 -12.08 -15.39
C ALA A 198 -4.73 -13.25 -16.12
N ALA A 199 -4.35 -13.58 -17.37
CA ALA A 199 -5.07 -14.57 -18.18
C ALA A 199 -4.39 -15.94 -18.32
N HIS A 200 -3.24 -16.22 -17.68
CA HIS A 200 -2.50 -17.46 -17.96
C HIS A 200 -2.47 -18.50 -16.83
N HIS A 201 -3.18 -18.29 -15.71
CA HIS A 201 -3.25 -19.32 -14.66
C HIS A 201 -4.54 -20.15 -14.65
N ALA A 202 -5.49 -19.84 -15.52
CA ALA A 202 -6.75 -20.60 -15.66
C ALA A 202 -6.73 -21.67 -16.78
N ALA A 203 -5.66 -21.78 -17.57
CA ALA A 203 -5.63 -22.65 -18.76
C ALA A 203 -4.74 -23.89 -18.64
N THR A 204 -4.20 -24.23 -17.45
CA THR A 204 -3.37 -25.45 -17.30
C THR A 204 -3.90 -26.34 -16.19
N LYS A 205 -5.20 -26.67 -16.22
CA LYS A 205 -5.79 -27.84 -15.57
C LYS A 205 -6.89 -28.36 -16.46
N THR A 206 -6.50 -29.09 -17.48
CA THR A 206 -7.33 -30.11 -18.15
C THR A 206 -6.45 -31.34 -18.31
#